data_bdcee64d9bca613da9ec904c5f9e0bb6
#
_entry.id   bdcee64d9bca613da9ec904c5f9e0bb6
#
_cell.length_a   1.000
_cell.length_b   1.000
_cell.length_c   1.000
_cell.angle_alpha   90.00
_cell.angle_beta   90.00
_cell.angle_gamma   90.00
#
_symmetry.space_group_name_H-M   'P 1'
#
loop_
_entity.id
_entity.type
_entity.pdbx_description
1 polymer ?
#
loop_
_entity_poly.entity_id
_entity_poly.type
_entity_poly.pdbx_seq_one_letter_code
_entity_poly.pdbx_strand_id
1 'polypeptide(L)' 'MQNQKNEYMLRALTIADKIMNLSNDAAALADEGSLGILFGVMRDCAYKIRQHVESEASKLKTSMK' A
#
# COMPACT_ATOMS: atom_id res chain seq x y z
N MET A 1 -19.66 -0.97 12.61
CA MET A 1 -19.51 0.00 11.54
C MET A 1 -18.09 0.50 11.43
N GLN A 2 -17.59 1.20 12.46
CA GLN A 2 -16.19 1.62 12.45
C GLN A 2 -15.25 0.43 12.39
N ASN A 3 -15.64 -0.69 13.00
CA ASN A 3 -14.80 -1.90 12.99
C ASN A 3 -14.61 -2.44 11.57
N GLN A 4 -15.66 -2.36 10.74
CA GLN A 4 -15.55 -2.81 9.36
C GLN A 4 -14.59 -1.93 8.56
N LYS A 5 -14.70 -0.62 8.75
CA LYS A 5 -13.80 0.30 8.08
C LYS A 5 -12.35 0.02 8.46
N ASN A 6 -12.10 -0.12 9.77
CA ASN A 6 -10.76 -0.39 10.25
C ASN A 6 -10.22 -1.71 9.69
N GLU A 7 -11.08 -2.72 9.62
CA GLU A 7 -10.67 -4.02 9.10
C GLU A 7 -10.24 -3.91 7.64
N TYR A 8 -11.02 -3.23 6.81
CA TYR A 8 -10.66 -3.08 5.40
C TYR A 8 -9.42 -2.23 5.21
N MET A 9 -9.25 -1.21 6.06
CA MET A 9 -8.02 -0.41 6.01
C MET A 9 -6.79 -1.24 6.35
N LEU A 10 -6.91 -2.11 7.36
CA LEU A 10 -5.81 -3.00 7.73
C LEU A 10 -5.51 -4.00 6.62
N ARG A 11 -6.54 -4.52 5.98
CA ARG A 11 -6.35 -5.42 4.84
C ARG A 11 -5.64 -4.71 3.69
N ALA A 12 -6.03 -3.47 3.43
CA ALA A 12 -5.37 -2.70 2.38
C ALA A 12 -3.90 -2.48 2.69
N LEU A 13 -3.57 -2.17 3.94
CA LEU A 13 -2.17 -2.02 4.35
C LEU A 13 -1.41 -3.33 4.19
N THR A 14 -2.03 -4.44 4.55
CA THR A 14 -1.40 -5.75 4.41
C THR A 14 -1.08 -6.04 2.95
N ILE A 15 -2.01 -5.72 2.06
CA ILE A 15 -1.79 -5.90 0.62
C ILE A 15 -0.66 -5.00 0.14
N ALA A 16 -0.65 -3.74 0.58
CA ALA A 16 0.43 -2.82 0.20
C ALA A 16 1.79 -3.34 0.66
N ASP A 17 1.86 -3.87 1.88
CA ASP A 17 3.10 -4.43 2.39
C ASP A 17 3.54 -5.63 1.55
N LYS A 18 2.61 -6.49 1.15
CA LYS A 18 2.95 -7.63 0.30
C LYS A 18 3.47 -7.18 -1.06
N ILE A 19 2.87 -6.14 -1.63
CA ILE A 19 3.33 -5.59 -2.88
C ILE A 19 4.76 -5.04 -2.73
N MET A 20 5.01 -4.30 -1.65
CA MET A 20 6.33 -3.76 -1.40
C MET A 20 7.37 -4.86 -1.21
N ASN A 21 7.02 -5.89 -0.45
CA ASN A 21 7.93 -7.00 -0.21
C ASN A 21 8.25 -7.73 -1.51
N LEU A 22 7.24 -7.98 -2.33
CA LEU A 22 7.45 -8.62 -3.62
C LEU A 22 8.35 -7.77 -4.51
N SER A 23 8.11 -6.47 -4.55
CA SER A 23 8.93 -5.56 -5.34
C SER A 23 10.38 -5.56 -4.87
N ASN A 24 10.58 -5.61 -3.56
CA ASN A 24 11.93 -5.65 -3.01
C ASN A 24 12.62 -6.98 -3.31
N ASP A 25 11.88 -8.08 -3.19
CA ASP A 25 12.43 -9.41 -3.49
C ASP A 25 12.82 -9.53 -4.94
N ALA A 26 12.07 -8.87 -5.82
CA ALA A 26 12.31 -8.92 -7.25
C ALA A 26 13.26 -7.82 -7.73
N ALA A 27 13.88 -7.09 -6.81
CA ALA A 27 14.74 -5.96 -7.19
C ALA A 27 15.88 -6.40 -8.10
N ALA A 28 16.40 -7.60 -7.92
CA ALA A 28 17.47 -8.12 -8.75
C ALA A 28 17.04 -8.29 -10.21
N LEU A 29 15.75 -8.48 -10.44
CA LEU A 29 15.19 -8.63 -11.79
C LEU A 29 14.70 -7.31 -12.36
N ALA A 30 14.72 -6.25 -11.56
CA ALA A 30 14.16 -4.96 -11.97
C ALA A 30 14.96 -4.32 -13.11
N ASP A 31 16.17 -4.78 -13.35
CA ASP A 31 17.01 -4.26 -14.44
C ASP A 31 16.59 -4.80 -15.79
N GLU A 32 15.64 -5.73 -15.85
CA GLU A 32 15.27 -6.38 -17.09
C GLU A 32 14.02 -5.76 -17.71
N GLY A 33 14.19 -4.58 -18.28
CA GLY A 33 13.18 -3.97 -19.13
C GLY A 33 11.80 -3.88 -18.53
N SER A 34 10.86 -4.62 -19.11
CA SER A 34 9.45 -4.52 -18.71
C SER A 34 9.19 -4.96 -17.27
N LEU A 35 10.02 -5.84 -16.72
CA LEU A 35 9.86 -6.24 -15.34
C LEU A 35 10.16 -5.09 -14.38
N GLY A 36 11.17 -4.28 -14.72
CA GLY A 36 11.46 -3.10 -13.93
C GLY A 36 10.30 -2.14 -13.90
N ILE A 37 9.66 -1.94 -15.04
CA ILE A 37 8.49 -1.05 -15.12
C ILE A 37 7.35 -1.62 -14.28
N LEU A 38 7.10 -2.91 -14.38
CA LEU A 38 6.04 -3.55 -13.61
C LEU A 38 6.22 -3.34 -12.11
N PHE A 39 7.42 -3.63 -11.61
CA PHE A 39 7.66 -3.51 -10.17
C PHE A 39 7.68 -2.06 -9.72
N GLY A 40 8.08 -1.14 -10.59
CA GLY A 40 7.97 0.29 -10.30
C GLY A 40 6.53 0.73 -10.13
N VAL A 41 5.65 0.28 -11.02
CA VAL A 41 4.22 0.59 -10.92
C VAL A 41 3.63 -0.01 -9.64
N MET A 42 4.02 -1.24 -9.32
CA MET A 42 3.53 -1.89 -8.10
C MET A 42 3.92 -1.10 -6.86
N ARG A 43 5.15 -0.61 -6.81
CA ARG A 43 5.62 0.21 -5.71
C ARG A 43 4.80 1.48 -5.57
N ASP A 44 4.59 2.17 -6.68
CA ASP A 44 3.80 3.39 -6.67
C ASP A 44 2.39 3.13 -6.16
N CYS A 45 1.79 2.02 -6.59
CA CYS A 45 0.46 1.65 -6.12
C CYS A 45 0.45 1.39 -4.61
N ALA A 46 1.47 0.70 -4.11
CA ALA A 46 1.56 0.42 -2.69
C ALA A 46 1.68 1.71 -1.87
N TYR A 47 2.49 2.65 -2.33
CA TYR A 47 2.60 3.95 -1.67
C TYR A 47 1.27 4.69 -1.67
N LYS A 48 0.57 4.67 -2.78
CA LYS A 48 -0.73 5.36 -2.87
C LYS A 48 -1.74 4.73 -1.92
N ILE A 49 -1.76 3.40 -1.85
CA ILE A 49 -2.64 2.71 -0.92
C ILE A 49 -2.35 3.17 0.51
N ARG A 50 -1.09 3.18 0.90
CA ARG A 50 -0.71 3.59 2.24
C ARG A 50 -1.08 5.03 2.52
N GLN A 51 -0.85 5.92 1.57
CA GLN A 51 -1.21 7.33 1.73
C GLN A 51 -2.71 7.49 1.96
N HIS A 52 -3.52 6.78 1.20
CA HIS A 52 -4.97 6.86 1.36
C HIS A 52 -5.41 6.33 2.71
N VAL A 53 -4.83 5.21 3.15
CA VAL A 53 -5.18 4.64 4.44
C VAL A 53 -4.79 5.60 5.56
N GLU A 54 -3.59 6.16 5.48
CA GLU A 54 -3.12 7.11 6.50
C GLU A 54 -3.98 8.35 6.54
N SER A 55 -4.41 8.83 5.39
CA SER A 55 -5.30 9.98 5.31
C SER A 55 -6.64 9.69 5.98
N GLU A 56 -7.21 8.52 5.72
CA GLU A 56 -8.47 8.14 6.35
C GLU A 56 -8.31 7.96 7.85
N ALA A 57 -7.21 7.40 8.28
CA ALA A 57 -6.95 7.24 9.71
C ALA A 57 -6.85 8.60 10.41
N SER A 58 -6.20 9.57 9.75
CA SER A 58 -6.12 10.93 10.28
C SER A 58 -7.50 11.55 10.41
N LYS A 59 -8.34 11.37 9.40
CA LYS A 59 -9.69 11.91 9.44
C LYS A 59 -10.49 11.31 10.59
N LEU A 60 -10.34 10.02 10.82
CA LEU A 60 -11.04 9.36 11.92
C LEU A 60 -10.59 9.91 13.26
N LYS A 61 -9.29 10.14 13.43
CA LYS A 61 -8.77 10.72 14.65
C LYS A 61 -9.32 12.12 14.87
N THR A 62 -9.36 12.91 13.82
CA THR A 62 -9.88 14.27 13.89
C THR A 62 -11.35 14.27 14.23
N SER A 63 -12.11 13.35 13.68
CA SER A 63 -13.55 13.25 13.93
C SER A 63 -13.87 12.93 15.38
N MET A 64 -12.96 12.27 16.06
CA MET A 64 -13.19 11.84 17.42
C MET A 64 -13.03 12.97 18.44
N LYS A 65 -12.53 14.09 18.00
CA LYS A 65 -12.50 15.26 18.86
C LYS A 65 -13.81 16.02 18.78
#